data_04dfcb04d4c48f43bdc8a959c1afcd22
#
_entry.id   04dfcb04d4c48f43bdc8a959c1afcd22
#
_cell.length_a   1.000
_cell.length_b   1.000
_cell.length_c   1.000
_cell.angle_alpha   90.00
_cell.angle_beta   90.00
_cell.angle_gamma   90.00
#
_symmetry.space_group_name_H-M   'P 1'
#
loop_
_entity.id
_entity.type
_entity.pdbx_description
1 polymer ?
#
loop_
_entity_poly.entity_id
_entity_poly.type
_entity_poly.pdbx_seq_one_letter_code
_entity_poly.pdbx_strand_id
1 'polypeptide(L)'
;MIRKNTKTVNPARFQIEDLGSTGKVPTTFMKKEGYPMARVFNFGAGPAVLPVEVLEEAQKELLDFKGSGMSIMEHSHRGKEYDAVHAEAIDNVRKLLKISDDYTVLFVQGGASMQFAMVPLNLLGAGQTADYVDSGAWAGKAIKEAKLVGNVAIIANTGKDIPTRMPKNEDLKVTPGAAYVHITSNETIAGSQWKVFPKTAAPLVADMSSDILSRPFDINQFGLIYAGAQKNLGPSGVALVVMRKDLADRVPAKVPTMLKYQTYIKENSLYNTPPTFGIYILALVTRWMLKLGPEALYKQNVDKAARIYAALDSSAFYKGTAVKEFRSDMNITFRLPSEALEETFIKDASKLGMKGLKGHRDVGGIRASIYNAFPVAGVDALVAFMKEFEKKNG
;
A
#
# COMPACT_ATOMS: atom_id res chain seq x y z
N MET A 1 -31.10 -35.41 -22.72
CA MET A 1 -29.65 -35.76 -22.61
C MET A 1 -28.80 -34.65 -23.23
N ILE A 2 -28.29 -33.75 -22.45
CA ILE A 2 -27.36 -32.71 -22.89
C ILE A 2 -26.10 -32.86 -22.05
N ARG A 3 -25.02 -33.26 -22.72
CA ARG A 3 -23.70 -33.46 -22.08
C ARG A 3 -23.06 -32.10 -21.78
N LYS A 4 -22.73 -31.86 -20.51
CA LYS A 4 -21.89 -30.74 -20.06
C LYS A 4 -20.43 -31.09 -20.36
N ASN A 5 -19.81 -30.31 -21.28
CA ASN A 5 -18.36 -30.34 -21.47
C ASN A 5 -17.73 -29.28 -20.54
N THR A 6 -17.20 -29.71 -19.42
CA THR A 6 -16.31 -28.91 -18.55
C THR A 6 -14.88 -29.04 -19.09
N LYS A 7 -14.40 -28.04 -19.83
CA LYS A 7 -12.98 -27.91 -20.13
C LYS A 7 -12.29 -27.25 -18.93
N THR A 8 -11.52 -28.05 -18.20
CA THR A 8 -10.52 -27.60 -17.24
C THR A 8 -9.43 -26.83 -17.98
N VAL A 9 -9.29 -25.54 -17.69
CA VAL A 9 -8.20 -24.70 -18.22
C VAL A 9 -6.95 -24.97 -17.39
N ASN A 10 -5.96 -25.59 -18.02
CA ASN A 10 -4.64 -25.85 -17.47
C ASN A 10 -3.85 -24.52 -17.42
N PRO A 11 -3.17 -24.13 -16.30
CA PRO A 11 -2.35 -22.92 -16.29
C PRO A 11 -1.12 -23.17 -17.18
N ALA A 12 -1.02 -22.39 -18.25
CA ALA A 12 0.08 -22.45 -19.21
C ALA A 12 1.43 -22.24 -18.50
N ARG A 13 2.27 -23.27 -18.48
CA ARG A 13 3.69 -23.18 -18.19
C ARG A 13 4.33 -22.41 -19.33
N PHE A 14 4.91 -21.27 -19.01
CA PHE A 14 5.74 -20.50 -19.93
C PHE A 14 7.09 -21.20 -20.09
N GLN A 15 7.44 -21.57 -21.32
CA GLN A 15 8.80 -21.99 -21.70
C GLN A 15 9.58 -20.79 -22.22
N ILE A 16 10.86 -20.69 -21.78
CA ILE A 16 11.78 -19.55 -22.01
C ILE A 16 12.28 -19.47 -23.49
N GLU A 17 11.78 -20.30 -24.38
CA GLU A 17 12.32 -20.45 -25.74
C GLU A 17 11.86 -19.40 -26.79
N ASP A 18 10.97 -18.46 -26.44
CA ASP A 18 10.43 -17.47 -27.39
C ASP A 18 11.10 -16.08 -27.36
N LEU A 19 12.31 -15.96 -26.84
CA LEU A 19 13.13 -14.74 -27.00
C LEU A 19 13.85 -14.77 -28.34
N GLY A 20 13.13 -14.50 -29.41
CA GLY A 20 13.69 -14.36 -30.73
C GLY A 20 14.76 -13.25 -30.78
N SER A 21 15.77 -13.46 -31.61
CA SER A 21 17.01 -12.69 -31.82
C SER A 21 16.85 -11.21 -32.24
N THR A 22 15.71 -10.57 -32.02
CA THR A 22 15.42 -9.20 -32.49
C THR A 22 15.30 -8.14 -31.37
N GLY A 23 15.60 -8.46 -30.11
CA GLY A 23 15.62 -7.46 -29.01
C GLY A 23 14.31 -6.72 -28.76
N LYS A 24 13.20 -7.15 -29.33
CA LYS A 24 11.89 -6.58 -29.09
C LYS A 24 11.20 -7.38 -27.97
N VAL A 25 11.04 -6.78 -26.81
CA VAL A 25 10.11 -7.29 -25.80
C VAL A 25 8.74 -7.42 -26.48
N PRO A 26 8.15 -8.63 -26.52
CA PRO A 26 6.91 -8.84 -27.26
C PRO A 26 5.82 -7.95 -26.66
N THR A 27 5.28 -7.02 -27.44
CA THR A 27 4.07 -6.25 -27.11
C THR A 27 2.82 -7.12 -26.97
N THR A 28 2.96 -8.41 -27.15
CA THR A 28 1.90 -9.43 -27.13
C THR A 28 1.47 -9.87 -25.72
N PHE A 29 2.17 -9.45 -24.66
CA PHE A 29 1.98 -9.99 -23.31
C PHE A 29 0.69 -9.59 -22.61
N MET A 30 -0.17 -8.73 -23.19
CA MET A 30 -1.38 -8.27 -22.52
C MET A 30 -2.65 -8.21 -23.39
N LYS A 31 -2.70 -8.90 -24.51
CA LYS A 31 -3.96 -9.12 -25.20
C LYS A 31 -4.70 -10.28 -24.57
N LYS A 32 -5.55 -10.02 -23.56
CA LYS A 32 -6.63 -10.92 -23.20
C LYS A 32 -7.71 -10.76 -24.29
N GLU A 33 -8.23 -11.86 -24.82
CA GLU A 33 -9.34 -11.80 -25.78
C GLU A 33 -10.46 -10.94 -25.20
N GLY A 34 -10.85 -9.88 -25.95
CA GLY A 34 -11.89 -8.95 -25.52
C GLY A 34 -11.44 -7.54 -25.13
N TYR A 35 -10.13 -7.26 -24.96
CA TYR A 35 -9.65 -5.91 -24.69
C TYR A 35 -8.92 -5.30 -25.88
N PRO A 36 -9.36 -4.13 -26.40
CA PRO A 36 -8.76 -3.49 -27.58
C PRO A 36 -7.36 -2.91 -27.34
N MET A 37 -6.91 -2.78 -26.08
CA MET A 37 -5.60 -2.20 -25.75
C MET A 37 -4.84 -3.05 -24.72
N ALA A 38 -3.55 -3.23 -24.95
CA ALA A 38 -2.64 -3.81 -23.97
C ALA A 38 -2.48 -2.84 -22.77
N ARG A 39 -2.66 -3.34 -21.53
CA ARG A 39 -2.40 -2.55 -20.33
C ARG A 39 -0.91 -2.38 -20.11
N VAL A 40 -0.51 -1.17 -19.69
CA VAL A 40 0.88 -0.88 -19.30
C VAL A 40 1.20 -1.47 -17.92
N PHE A 41 2.46 -1.73 -17.64
CA PHE A 41 2.97 -2.03 -16.30
C PHE A 41 3.12 -0.71 -15.51
N ASN A 42 2.22 -0.48 -14.58
CA ASN A 42 2.21 0.74 -13.77
C ASN A 42 3.00 0.54 -12.48
N PHE A 43 4.25 0.99 -12.46
CA PHE A 43 5.13 1.00 -11.28
C PHE A 43 4.89 2.22 -10.36
N GLY A 44 3.83 2.97 -10.57
CA GLY A 44 3.52 4.16 -9.78
C GLY A 44 3.38 3.87 -8.30
N ALA A 45 3.91 4.75 -7.46
CA ALA A 45 3.87 4.60 -6.00
C ALA A 45 2.52 4.92 -5.36
N GLY A 46 1.56 5.41 -6.13
CA GLY A 46 0.20 5.75 -5.71
C GLY A 46 -0.31 7.03 -6.39
N PRO A 47 -1.56 6.99 -6.95
CA PRO A 47 -2.42 5.81 -7.07
C PRO A 47 -1.77 4.66 -7.81
N ALA A 48 -1.90 3.43 -7.26
CA ALA A 48 -1.21 2.26 -7.75
C ALA A 48 -2.09 1.41 -8.69
N VAL A 49 -1.50 0.36 -9.25
CA VAL A 49 -2.20 -0.62 -10.06
C VAL A 49 -3.30 -1.34 -9.24
N LEU A 50 -4.46 -1.56 -9.87
CA LEU A 50 -5.54 -2.36 -9.33
C LEU A 50 -5.61 -3.73 -10.04
N PRO A 51 -6.12 -4.78 -9.37
CA PRO A 51 -6.36 -6.07 -10.00
C PRO A 51 -7.29 -5.91 -11.21
N VAL A 52 -6.99 -6.59 -12.32
CA VAL A 52 -7.79 -6.48 -13.55
C VAL A 52 -9.19 -7.01 -13.31
N GLU A 53 -9.31 -8.11 -12.58
CA GLU A 53 -10.59 -8.75 -12.23
C GLU A 53 -11.51 -7.79 -11.47
N VAL A 54 -10.96 -6.97 -10.58
CA VAL A 54 -11.70 -5.95 -9.84
C VAL A 54 -12.22 -4.85 -10.77
N LEU A 55 -11.39 -4.41 -11.72
CA LEU A 55 -11.80 -3.38 -12.68
C LEU A 55 -12.83 -3.93 -13.67
N GLU A 56 -12.73 -5.20 -14.07
CA GLU A 56 -13.70 -5.88 -14.93
C GLU A 56 -15.06 -6.02 -14.23
N GLU A 57 -15.07 -6.38 -12.94
CA GLU A 57 -16.29 -6.46 -12.13
C GLU A 57 -16.93 -5.09 -11.97
N ALA A 58 -16.13 -4.08 -11.58
CA ALA A 58 -16.61 -2.71 -11.43
C ALA A 58 -17.16 -2.13 -12.77
N GLN A 59 -16.54 -2.46 -13.91
CA GLN A 59 -17.03 -2.05 -15.23
C GLN A 59 -18.39 -2.63 -15.55
N LYS A 60 -18.63 -3.91 -15.22
CA LYS A 60 -19.93 -4.57 -15.45
C LYS A 60 -21.04 -3.96 -14.60
N GLU A 61 -20.72 -3.60 -13.37
CA GLU A 61 -21.67 -3.06 -12.39
C GLU A 61 -21.76 -1.52 -12.41
N LEU A 62 -21.02 -0.85 -13.32
CA LEU A 62 -20.91 0.61 -13.30
C LEU A 62 -22.24 1.32 -13.57
N LEU A 63 -23.05 0.81 -14.52
CA LEU A 63 -24.35 1.37 -14.88
C LEU A 63 -25.49 0.71 -14.14
N ASP A 64 -25.35 -0.56 -13.77
CA ASP A 64 -26.40 -1.36 -13.15
C ASP A 64 -25.79 -2.26 -12.05
N PHE A 65 -25.75 -1.75 -10.83
CA PHE A 65 -25.25 -2.48 -9.69
C PHE A 65 -26.22 -3.61 -9.31
N LYS A 66 -25.81 -4.85 -9.60
CA LYS A 66 -26.53 -6.10 -9.25
C LYS A 66 -28.01 -6.11 -9.68
N GLY A 67 -28.36 -5.52 -10.81
CA GLY A 67 -29.73 -5.50 -11.35
C GLY A 67 -30.64 -4.45 -10.70
N SER A 68 -30.07 -3.45 -10.00
CA SER A 68 -30.84 -2.38 -9.37
C SER A 68 -31.31 -1.29 -10.34
N GLY A 69 -30.81 -1.28 -11.57
CA GLY A 69 -31.10 -0.27 -12.58
C GLY A 69 -30.34 1.05 -12.40
N MET A 70 -29.41 1.13 -11.45
CA MET A 70 -28.54 2.30 -11.24
C MET A 70 -27.17 1.91 -10.68
N SER A 71 -26.20 2.82 -10.82
CA SER A 71 -24.84 2.65 -10.31
C SER A 71 -24.81 2.63 -8.77
N ILE A 72 -23.83 1.91 -8.18
CA ILE A 72 -23.58 2.00 -6.73
C ILE A 72 -23.30 3.45 -6.29
N MET A 73 -22.79 4.32 -7.18
CA MET A 73 -22.56 5.74 -6.91
C MET A 73 -23.85 6.55 -6.70
N GLU A 74 -24.97 6.05 -7.21
CA GLU A 74 -26.28 6.72 -7.13
C GLU A 74 -27.14 6.19 -5.98
N HIS A 75 -26.74 5.05 -5.38
CA HIS A 75 -27.42 4.50 -4.22
C HIS A 75 -27.20 5.36 -2.96
N SER A 76 -28.28 5.52 -2.18
CA SER A 76 -28.15 6.11 -0.84
C SER A 76 -27.18 5.29 0.01
N HIS A 77 -26.25 5.98 0.68
CA HIS A 77 -25.34 5.33 1.65
C HIS A 77 -26.07 4.76 2.89
N ARG A 78 -27.38 4.99 3.00
CA ARG A 78 -28.29 4.42 4.02
C ARG A 78 -29.24 3.39 3.42
N GLY A 79 -29.07 3.01 2.16
CA GLY A 79 -29.87 1.99 1.48
C GLY A 79 -29.20 0.61 1.59
N LYS A 80 -30.01 -0.44 1.48
CA LYS A 80 -29.60 -1.85 1.65
C LYS A 80 -28.47 -2.29 0.70
N GLU A 81 -28.43 -1.71 -0.50
CA GLU A 81 -27.42 -2.03 -1.50
C GLU A 81 -26.02 -1.58 -1.06
N TYR A 82 -25.94 -0.32 -0.59
CA TYR A 82 -24.68 0.20 -0.08
C TYR A 82 -24.32 -0.38 1.30
N ASP A 83 -25.29 -0.62 2.16
CA ASP A 83 -25.10 -1.30 3.45
C ASP A 83 -24.39 -2.65 3.27
N ALA A 84 -24.80 -3.42 2.25
CA ALA A 84 -24.18 -4.70 1.94
C ALA A 84 -22.71 -4.54 1.47
N VAL A 85 -22.41 -3.51 0.66
CA VAL A 85 -21.05 -3.18 0.23
C VAL A 85 -20.17 -2.78 1.42
N HIS A 86 -20.71 -1.91 2.28
CA HIS A 86 -20.00 -1.40 3.45
C HIS A 86 -19.69 -2.53 4.45
N ALA A 87 -20.70 -3.35 4.75
CA ALA A 87 -20.54 -4.51 5.62
C ALA A 87 -19.52 -5.53 5.07
N GLU A 88 -19.57 -5.83 3.77
CA GLU A 88 -18.59 -6.68 3.11
C GLU A 88 -17.17 -6.12 3.22
N ALA A 89 -16.99 -4.83 2.99
CA ALA A 89 -15.67 -4.19 3.09
C ALA A 89 -15.08 -4.32 4.50
N ILE A 90 -15.89 -4.10 5.54
CA ILE A 90 -15.48 -4.27 6.95
C ILE A 90 -15.15 -5.74 7.24
N ASP A 91 -16.03 -6.67 6.86
CA ASP A 91 -15.87 -8.10 7.11
C ASP A 91 -14.62 -8.65 6.43
N ASN A 92 -14.36 -8.26 5.18
CA ASN A 92 -13.16 -8.65 4.45
C ASN A 92 -11.88 -8.17 5.16
N VAL A 93 -11.83 -6.92 5.60
CA VAL A 93 -10.70 -6.37 6.36
C VAL A 93 -10.51 -7.13 7.68
N ARG A 94 -11.61 -7.40 8.41
CA ARG A 94 -11.55 -8.19 9.66
C ARG A 94 -10.98 -9.57 9.44
N LYS A 95 -11.40 -10.28 8.39
CA LYS A 95 -10.90 -11.61 8.01
C LYS A 95 -9.43 -11.58 7.61
N LEU A 96 -9.02 -10.64 6.77
CA LEU A 96 -7.64 -10.51 6.27
C LEU A 96 -6.64 -10.21 7.40
N LEU A 97 -7.03 -9.38 8.37
CA LEU A 97 -6.19 -8.99 9.50
C LEU A 97 -6.46 -9.80 10.77
N LYS A 98 -7.40 -10.76 10.74
CA LYS A 98 -7.82 -11.59 11.90
C LYS A 98 -8.20 -10.74 13.11
N ILE A 99 -8.99 -9.68 12.88
CA ILE A 99 -9.35 -8.65 13.87
C ILE A 99 -10.36 -9.21 14.87
N SER A 100 -10.05 -9.12 16.18
CA SER A 100 -10.98 -9.45 17.27
C SER A 100 -12.03 -8.34 17.50
N ASP A 101 -13.01 -8.61 18.38
CA ASP A 101 -14.03 -7.63 18.73
C ASP A 101 -13.52 -6.46 19.58
N ASP A 102 -12.27 -6.54 20.08
CA ASP A 102 -11.62 -5.43 20.78
C ASP A 102 -11.23 -4.27 19.86
N TYR A 103 -11.28 -4.50 18.55
CA TYR A 103 -10.93 -3.51 17.53
C TYR A 103 -12.16 -3.07 16.73
N THR A 104 -12.07 -1.87 16.20
CA THR A 104 -12.99 -1.33 15.21
C THR A 104 -12.29 -1.08 13.88
N VAL A 105 -13.05 -1.22 12.78
CA VAL A 105 -12.61 -0.94 11.41
C VAL A 105 -13.38 0.28 10.92
N LEU A 106 -12.68 1.31 10.48
CA LEU A 106 -13.28 2.57 10.05
C LEU A 106 -12.81 2.93 8.64
N PHE A 107 -13.71 3.50 7.85
CA PHE A 107 -13.40 4.16 6.59
C PHE A 107 -13.52 5.67 6.76
N VAL A 108 -12.39 6.36 6.58
CA VAL A 108 -12.27 7.80 6.80
C VAL A 108 -11.83 8.47 5.50
N GLN A 109 -12.22 9.73 5.31
CA GLN A 109 -11.81 10.54 4.15
C GLN A 109 -10.45 11.19 4.41
N GLY A 110 -9.86 11.82 3.36
CA GLY A 110 -8.62 12.61 3.47
C GLY A 110 -7.31 11.82 3.38
N GLY A 111 -7.37 10.49 3.17
CA GLY A 111 -6.21 9.63 3.06
C GLY A 111 -5.32 9.63 4.31
N ALA A 112 -4.09 9.13 4.20
CA ALA A 112 -3.12 9.11 5.29
C ALA A 112 -2.75 10.51 5.79
N SER A 113 -2.77 11.52 4.93
CA SER A 113 -2.43 12.89 5.33
C SER A 113 -3.38 13.46 6.38
N MET A 114 -4.68 13.14 6.31
CA MET A 114 -5.64 13.51 7.35
C MET A 114 -5.35 12.73 8.64
N GLN A 115 -4.88 11.49 8.56
CA GLN A 115 -4.54 10.70 9.74
C GLN A 115 -3.34 11.26 10.49
N PHE A 116 -2.39 11.93 9.83
CA PHE A 116 -1.29 12.62 10.49
C PHE A 116 -1.79 13.65 11.52
N ALA A 117 -2.90 14.31 11.24
CA ALA A 117 -3.56 15.23 12.17
C ALA A 117 -4.54 14.51 13.12
N MET A 118 -5.35 13.58 12.60
CA MET A 118 -6.38 12.91 13.41
C MET A 118 -5.79 12.08 14.55
N VAL A 119 -4.69 11.36 14.31
CA VAL A 119 -4.04 10.55 15.36
C VAL A 119 -3.70 11.40 16.58
N PRO A 120 -2.89 12.47 16.49
CA PRO A 120 -2.57 13.28 17.66
C PRO A 120 -3.80 14.01 18.23
N LEU A 121 -4.74 14.47 17.39
CA LEU A 121 -5.97 15.10 17.88
C LEU A 121 -6.83 14.17 18.76
N ASN A 122 -6.80 12.87 18.53
CA ASN A 122 -7.60 11.90 19.26
C ASN A 122 -6.84 11.20 20.39
N LEU A 123 -5.53 11.06 20.30
CA LEU A 123 -4.76 10.21 21.22
C LEU A 123 -3.77 10.98 22.10
N LEU A 124 -3.46 12.24 21.76
CA LEU A 124 -2.51 13.04 22.53
C LEU A 124 -3.25 14.01 23.45
N GLY A 125 -3.35 13.63 24.72
CA GLY A 125 -3.94 14.46 25.76
C GLY A 125 -3.08 15.66 26.13
N ALA A 126 -3.68 16.66 26.77
CA ALA A 126 -2.98 17.84 27.25
C ALA A 126 -1.83 17.47 28.19
N GLY A 127 -0.64 18.03 27.93
CA GLY A 127 0.57 17.78 28.73
C GLY A 127 1.23 16.42 28.49
N GLN A 128 0.63 15.52 27.71
CA GLN A 128 1.25 14.25 27.34
C GLN A 128 2.25 14.43 26.20
N THR A 129 3.16 13.45 26.06
CA THR A 129 4.12 13.37 24.96
C THR A 129 3.77 12.17 24.07
N ALA A 130 3.81 12.35 22.76
CA ALA A 130 3.77 11.26 21.79
C ALA A 130 5.17 11.00 21.23
N ASP A 131 5.53 9.74 21.15
CA ASP A 131 6.81 9.29 20.60
C ASP A 131 6.69 9.03 19.12
N TYR A 132 7.65 9.48 18.35
CA TYR A 132 7.72 9.28 16.90
C TYR A 132 9.08 8.73 16.47
N VAL A 133 9.08 7.79 15.57
CA VAL A 133 10.27 7.37 14.83
C VAL A 133 10.34 8.16 13.53
N ASP A 134 11.41 8.94 13.35
CA ASP A 134 11.69 9.65 12.09
C ASP A 134 12.49 8.72 11.17
N SER A 135 11.78 7.93 10.35
CA SER A 135 12.34 6.96 9.41
C SER A 135 12.42 7.45 7.97
N GLY A 136 11.88 8.63 7.68
CA GLY A 136 11.87 9.18 6.33
C GLY A 136 10.83 10.26 6.10
N ALA A 137 10.56 10.56 4.83
CA ALA A 137 9.73 11.71 4.45
C ALA A 137 8.28 11.62 4.96
N TRP A 138 7.70 10.42 5.04
CA TRP A 138 6.32 10.26 5.52
C TRP A 138 6.25 10.37 7.04
N ALA A 139 7.19 9.76 7.74
CA ALA A 139 7.34 9.95 9.18
C ALA A 139 7.51 11.43 9.55
N GLY A 140 8.39 12.15 8.83
CA GLY A 140 8.61 13.58 9.04
C GLY A 140 7.34 14.43 8.85
N LYS A 141 6.46 14.08 7.90
CA LYS A 141 5.16 14.76 7.74
C LYS A 141 4.22 14.49 8.90
N ALA A 142 4.13 13.25 9.38
CA ALA A 142 3.33 12.92 10.56
C ALA A 142 3.83 13.64 11.82
N ILE A 143 5.15 13.70 12.02
CA ILE A 143 5.79 14.45 13.10
C ILE A 143 5.42 15.94 13.06
N LYS A 144 5.45 16.53 11.85
CA LYS A 144 5.10 17.95 11.66
C LYS A 144 3.68 18.24 12.13
N GLU A 145 2.71 17.43 11.72
CA GLU A 145 1.31 17.60 12.13
C GLU A 145 1.11 17.36 13.63
N ALA A 146 1.77 16.34 14.21
CA ALA A 146 1.66 16.06 15.64
C ALA A 146 2.19 17.20 16.51
N LYS A 147 3.28 17.86 16.09
CA LYS A 147 3.82 19.05 16.79
C LYS A 147 2.89 20.24 16.83
N LEU A 148 1.89 20.32 15.96
CA LEU A 148 0.87 21.36 16.00
C LEU A 148 -0.19 21.07 17.09
N VAL A 149 -0.27 19.83 17.55
CA VAL A 149 -1.28 19.37 18.52
C VAL A 149 -0.71 19.30 19.94
N GLY A 150 0.53 18.85 20.12
CA GLY A 150 1.11 18.68 21.45
C GLY A 150 2.60 18.32 21.45
N ASN A 151 3.08 17.81 22.59
CA ASN A 151 4.48 17.47 22.75
C ASN A 151 4.84 16.21 21.95
N VAL A 152 5.96 16.26 21.22
CA VAL A 152 6.47 15.17 20.40
C VAL A 152 7.94 14.92 20.72
N ALA A 153 8.28 13.68 21.08
CA ALA A 153 9.64 13.20 21.20
C ALA A 153 10.04 12.36 19.97
N ILE A 154 11.22 12.62 19.42
CA ILE A 154 11.80 11.79 18.36
C ILE A 154 12.66 10.71 19.04
N ILE A 155 12.15 9.49 19.10
CA ILE A 155 12.79 8.39 19.85
C ILE A 155 13.84 7.63 19.05
N ALA A 156 13.85 7.78 17.73
CA ALA A 156 14.90 7.36 16.82
C ALA A 156 14.80 8.17 15.52
N ASN A 157 15.94 8.42 14.87
CA ASN A 157 15.99 9.15 13.62
C ASN A 157 16.96 8.47 12.64
N THR A 158 16.41 7.89 11.57
CA THR A 158 17.13 7.30 10.44
C THR A 158 16.69 7.90 9.10
N GLY A 159 15.85 8.95 9.14
CA GLY A 159 15.24 9.53 7.96
C GLY A 159 16.20 10.15 6.94
N LYS A 160 17.44 10.39 7.36
CA LYS A 160 18.51 10.93 6.51
C LYS A 160 19.66 9.96 6.27
N ASP A 161 19.57 8.74 6.78
CA ASP A 161 20.62 7.74 6.61
C ASP A 161 20.78 7.33 5.14
N ILE A 162 22.03 7.19 4.70
CA ILE A 162 22.39 6.70 3.38
C ILE A 162 23.46 5.58 3.56
N PRO A 163 23.15 4.34 3.19
CA PRO A 163 21.89 3.84 2.64
C PRO A 163 20.72 3.92 3.63
N THR A 164 19.50 3.99 3.08
CA THR A 164 18.27 4.14 3.89
C THR A 164 18.01 2.89 4.73
N ARG A 165 17.49 3.08 5.93
CA ARG A 165 17.20 1.97 6.85
C ARG A 165 16.07 2.32 7.81
N MET A 166 15.51 1.31 8.46
CA MET A 166 14.72 1.49 9.69
C MET A 166 15.65 1.47 10.92
N PRO A 167 15.28 2.10 12.03
CA PRO A 167 16.03 1.91 13.27
C PRO A 167 15.85 0.47 13.77
N LYS A 168 16.77 -0.02 14.56
CA LYS A 168 16.62 -1.28 15.31
C LYS A 168 15.77 -1.04 16.55
N ASN A 169 15.13 -2.09 17.07
CA ASN A 169 14.28 -1.98 18.25
C ASN A 169 15.04 -1.49 19.49
N GLU A 170 16.31 -1.89 19.63
CA GLU A 170 17.20 -1.45 20.71
C GLU A 170 17.59 0.03 20.62
N ASP A 171 17.47 0.66 19.45
CA ASP A 171 17.77 2.08 19.26
C ASP A 171 16.63 3.00 19.75
N LEU A 172 15.44 2.44 20.03
CA LEU A 172 14.26 3.22 20.39
C LEU A 172 14.34 3.68 21.85
N LYS A 173 14.41 4.99 22.06
CA LYS A 173 14.42 5.62 23.38
C LYS A 173 13.00 6.04 23.79
N VAL A 174 12.15 5.04 24.07
CA VAL A 174 10.73 5.26 24.39
C VAL A 174 10.59 6.11 25.66
N THR A 175 9.77 7.17 25.58
CA THR A 175 9.47 8.07 26.70
C THR A 175 8.59 7.35 27.74
N PRO A 176 8.96 7.31 29.01
CA PRO A 176 8.10 6.76 30.06
C PRO A 176 6.73 7.47 30.07
N GLY A 177 5.63 6.70 29.96
CA GLY A 177 4.28 7.24 29.96
C GLY A 177 3.87 7.96 28.66
N ALA A 178 4.56 7.73 27.55
CA ALA A 178 4.17 8.23 26.24
C ALA A 178 2.71 7.87 25.92
N ALA A 179 1.98 8.81 25.32
CA ALA A 179 0.58 8.59 24.92
C ALA A 179 0.46 7.47 23.88
N TYR A 180 1.41 7.43 22.95
CA TYR A 180 1.59 6.38 21.94
C TYR A 180 2.99 6.48 21.31
N VAL A 181 3.38 5.42 20.59
CA VAL A 181 4.56 5.41 19.70
C VAL A 181 4.10 5.33 18.27
N HIS A 182 4.53 6.26 17.42
CA HIS A 182 4.17 6.28 16.00
C HIS A 182 5.34 5.83 15.12
N ILE A 183 5.04 4.93 14.18
CA ILE A 183 5.95 4.46 13.14
C ILE A 183 5.32 4.57 11.75
N THR A 184 6.16 4.70 10.73
CA THR A 184 5.81 4.46 9.34
C THR A 184 6.35 3.09 8.95
N SER A 185 5.48 2.11 8.70
CA SER A 185 5.85 0.69 8.51
C SER A 185 6.71 0.47 7.28
N ASN A 186 6.48 1.26 6.23
CA ASN A 186 7.20 1.21 4.96
C ASN A 186 7.36 2.62 4.37
N GLU A 187 8.59 3.07 4.25
CA GLU A 187 8.93 4.36 3.63
C GLU A 187 8.95 4.24 2.11
N THR A 188 7.85 4.62 1.48
CA THR A 188 7.63 4.50 0.02
C THR A 188 8.71 5.22 -0.81
N ILE A 189 9.28 6.30 -0.28
CA ILE A 189 10.29 7.13 -0.96
C ILE A 189 11.68 6.55 -0.78
N ALA A 190 11.99 6.11 0.43
CA ALA A 190 13.30 5.60 0.81
C ALA A 190 13.51 4.12 0.43
N GLY A 191 12.44 3.37 0.21
CA GLY A 191 12.49 1.93 -0.09
C GLY A 191 12.87 1.06 1.11
N SER A 192 12.66 1.55 2.34
CA SER A 192 12.93 0.82 3.57
C SER A 192 11.65 0.40 4.27
N GLN A 193 11.65 -0.76 4.94
CA GLN A 193 10.49 -1.38 5.57
C GLN A 193 10.87 -2.03 6.89
N TRP A 194 10.04 -1.87 7.92
CA TRP A 194 10.12 -2.66 9.14
C TRP A 194 9.84 -4.13 8.84
N LYS A 195 10.81 -5.01 9.11
CA LYS A 195 10.60 -6.47 8.98
C LYS A 195 10.03 -7.06 10.26
N VAL A 196 10.40 -6.53 11.40
CA VAL A 196 9.86 -6.85 12.72
C VAL A 196 9.43 -5.55 13.38
N PHE A 197 8.18 -5.49 13.81
CA PHE A 197 7.66 -4.30 14.48
C PHE A 197 8.16 -4.18 15.92
N PRO A 198 8.37 -2.95 16.42
CA PRO A 198 8.84 -2.74 17.77
C PRO A 198 7.77 -3.14 18.82
N LYS A 199 8.23 -3.66 19.95
CA LYS A 199 7.38 -3.89 21.12
C LYS A 199 7.54 -2.69 22.06
N THR A 200 6.46 -1.98 22.33
CA THR A 200 6.47 -0.78 23.18
C THR A 200 5.43 -0.91 24.30
N ALA A 201 5.72 -0.32 25.47
CA ALA A 201 4.75 -0.27 26.56
C ALA A 201 3.56 0.65 26.23
N ALA A 202 3.81 1.74 25.51
CA ALA A 202 2.75 2.61 24.98
C ALA A 202 2.11 1.99 23.72
N PRO A 203 0.84 2.32 23.41
CA PRO A 203 0.17 1.84 22.20
C PRO A 203 0.98 2.17 20.94
N LEU A 204 1.24 1.15 20.10
CA LEU A 204 1.91 1.35 18.83
C LEU A 204 0.89 1.83 17.78
N VAL A 205 1.20 2.94 17.12
CA VAL A 205 0.44 3.52 16.01
C VAL A 205 1.27 3.41 14.74
N ALA A 206 0.69 2.90 13.65
CA ALA A 206 1.43 2.70 12.41
C ALA A 206 0.73 3.28 11.18
N ASP A 207 1.48 4.07 10.39
CA ASP A 207 1.15 4.31 8.99
C ASP A 207 1.55 3.08 8.17
N MET A 208 0.57 2.32 7.72
CA MET A 208 0.76 1.15 6.87
C MET A 208 0.32 1.40 5.42
N SER A 209 0.20 2.65 4.98
CA SER A 209 -0.37 2.98 3.66
C SER A 209 0.28 2.22 2.52
N SER A 210 1.59 1.95 2.57
CA SER A 210 2.30 1.32 1.46
C SER A 210 2.59 -0.16 1.62
N ASP A 211 2.26 -0.77 2.76
CA ASP A 211 2.47 -2.20 2.99
C ASP A 211 1.34 -2.91 3.75
N ILE A 212 0.21 -2.24 4.00
CA ILE A 212 -0.98 -2.89 4.55
C ILE A 212 -1.37 -4.11 3.71
N LEU A 213 -1.68 -5.24 4.36
CA LEU A 213 -2.06 -6.49 3.72
C LEU A 213 -1.04 -7.04 2.70
N SER A 214 0.21 -6.58 2.76
CA SER A 214 1.28 -7.13 1.91
C SER A 214 1.91 -8.40 2.49
N ARG A 215 1.75 -8.59 3.80
CA ARG A 215 2.26 -9.73 4.58
C ARG A 215 1.38 -9.95 5.81
N PRO A 216 1.35 -11.17 6.37
CA PRO A 216 0.75 -11.44 7.67
C PRO A 216 1.48 -10.71 8.80
N PHE A 217 0.75 -10.22 9.79
CA PHE A 217 1.26 -9.70 11.05
C PHE A 217 0.19 -9.84 12.14
N ASP A 218 0.60 -9.78 13.41
CA ASP A 218 -0.32 -9.81 14.54
C ASP A 218 -0.85 -8.40 14.81
N ILE A 219 -2.16 -8.19 14.58
CA ILE A 219 -2.84 -6.90 14.82
C ILE A 219 -2.77 -6.49 16.29
N ASN A 220 -2.67 -7.44 17.23
CA ASN A 220 -2.64 -7.15 18.67
C ASN A 220 -1.37 -6.39 19.11
N GLN A 221 -0.34 -6.30 18.26
CA GLN A 221 0.81 -5.44 18.50
C GLN A 221 0.49 -3.95 18.39
N PHE A 222 -0.65 -3.58 17.79
CA PHE A 222 -0.97 -2.19 17.47
C PHE A 222 -2.16 -1.69 18.29
N GLY A 223 -2.06 -0.46 18.77
CA GLY A 223 -3.21 0.29 19.27
C GLY A 223 -4.04 0.88 18.13
N LEU A 224 -3.38 1.31 17.06
CA LEU A 224 -4.01 1.84 15.87
C LEU A 224 -3.12 1.62 14.64
N ILE A 225 -3.72 1.18 13.53
CA ILE A 225 -3.11 1.25 12.21
C ILE A 225 -3.99 2.09 11.29
N TYR A 226 -3.35 2.80 10.36
CA TYR A 226 -4.07 3.47 9.28
C TYR A 226 -3.38 3.29 7.94
N ALA A 227 -4.16 3.36 6.86
CA ALA A 227 -3.65 3.21 5.52
C ALA A 227 -4.48 4.02 4.50
N GLY A 228 -3.83 4.85 3.71
CA GLY A 228 -4.46 5.42 2.52
C GLY A 228 -4.69 4.32 1.47
N ALA A 229 -5.91 4.20 0.96
CA ALA A 229 -6.30 3.07 0.10
C ALA A 229 -5.57 3.01 -1.23
N GLN A 230 -5.11 4.13 -1.77
CA GLN A 230 -4.58 4.28 -3.13
C GLN A 230 -3.31 3.50 -3.47
N LYS A 231 -2.80 2.69 -2.55
CA LYS A 231 -1.61 1.84 -2.76
C LYS A 231 -2.00 0.37 -2.86
N ASN A 232 -2.37 -0.26 -1.74
CA ASN A 232 -2.71 -1.69 -1.70
C ASN A 232 -4.20 -2.01 -1.64
N LEU A 233 -5.07 -1.06 -1.24
CA LEU A 233 -6.45 -1.35 -0.88
C LEU A 233 -7.49 -0.94 -1.92
N GLY A 234 -7.17 -0.01 -2.81
CA GLY A 234 -8.16 0.50 -3.76
C GLY A 234 -7.80 1.87 -4.34
N PRO A 235 -8.80 2.71 -4.66
CA PRO A 235 -8.58 4.04 -5.21
C PRO A 235 -8.23 5.06 -4.11
N SER A 236 -7.81 6.26 -4.53
CA SER A 236 -7.66 7.41 -3.63
C SER A 236 -9.01 7.84 -3.04
N GLY A 237 -8.96 8.58 -1.92
CA GLY A 237 -10.13 9.17 -1.25
C GLY A 237 -10.58 8.42 0.01
N VAL A 238 -10.20 7.16 0.19
CA VAL A 238 -10.48 6.36 1.38
C VAL A 238 -9.21 6.18 2.20
N ALA A 239 -9.30 6.31 3.51
CA ALA A 239 -8.32 5.82 4.46
C ALA A 239 -8.97 4.73 5.33
N LEU A 240 -8.34 3.58 5.42
CA LEU A 240 -8.64 2.55 6.40
C LEU A 240 -8.03 2.94 7.73
N VAL A 241 -8.81 2.83 8.83
CA VAL A 241 -8.30 2.88 10.19
C VAL A 241 -8.78 1.64 10.93
N VAL A 242 -7.86 0.93 11.57
CA VAL A 242 -8.16 -0.15 12.50
C VAL A 242 -7.59 0.25 13.85
N MET A 243 -8.44 0.36 14.86
CA MET A 243 -8.00 0.80 16.19
C MET A 243 -8.63 -0.01 17.31
N ARG A 244 -7.90 -0.14 18.39
CA ARG A 244 -8.41 -0.72 19.65
C ARG A 244 -9.50 0.18 20.23
N LYS A 245 -10.60 -0.41 20.66
CA LYS A 245 -11.76 0.34 21.19
C LYS A 245 -11.44 1.15 22.44
N ASP A 246 -10.55 0.65 23.32
CA ASP A 246 -10.14 1.35 24.55
C ASP A 246 -9.40 2.69 24.28
N LEU A 247 -8.87 2.89 23.07
CA LEU A 247 -8.24 4.14 22.68
C LEU A 247 -9.24 5.22 22.25
N ALA A 248 -10.45 4.83 21.90
CA ALA A 248 -11.49 5.74 21.42
C ALA A 248 -11.93 6.76 22.50
N ASP A 249 -11.83 6.39 23.78
CA ASP A 249 -12.24 7.23 24.90
C ASP A 249 -11.18 8.26 25.32
N ARG A 250 -10.00 8.23 24.69
CA ARG A 250 -8.89 9.16 24.97
C ARG A 250 -9.07 10.53 24.33
N VAL A 251 -10.07 10.70 23.43
CA VAL A 251 -10.26 11.91 22.64
C VAL A 251 -10.47 13.15 23.52
N PRO A 252 -9.69 14.25 23.33
CA PRO A 252 -9.91 15.50 24.03
C PRO A 252 -11.27 16.12 23.68
N ALA A 253 -11.87 16.86 24.62
CA ALA A 253 -13.21 17.41 24.47
C ALA A 253 -13.40 18.35 23.26
N LYS A 254 -12.34 19.08 22.85
CA LYS A 254 -12.41 20.13 21.83
C LYS A 254 -11.93 19.67 20.44
N VAL A 255 -12.19 18.43 20.02
CA VAL A 255 -11.91 17.97 18.66
C VAL A 255 -13.15 18.17 17.78
N PRO A 256 -13.04 18.71 16.56
CA PRO A 256 -14.17 18.82 15.63
C PRO A 256 -14.79 17.46 15.31
N THR A 257 -16.14 17.42 15.16
CA THR A 257 -16.90 16.18 15.01
C THR A 257 -16.34 15.24 13.93
N MET A 258 -16.04 15.77 12.74
CA MET A 258 -15.51 14.97 11.63
C MET A 258 -14.04 14.53 11.80
N LEU A 259 -13.35 15.00 12.82
CA LEU A 259 -11.98 14.59 13.15
C LEU A 259 -11.92 13.64 14.35
N LYS A 260 -13.07 13.30 14.96
CA LYS A 260 -13.15 12.35 16.09
C LYS A 260 -13.34 10.94 15.59
N TYR A 261 -12.47 10.02 15.98
CA TYR A 261 -12.69 8.58 15.71
C TYR A 261 -13.99 8.07 16.34
N GLN A 262 -14.38 8.56 17.53
CA GLN A 262 -15.66 8.21 18.16
C GLN A 262 -16.87 8.47 17.26
N THR A 263 -16.87 9.55 16.45
CA THR A 263 -17.94 9.83 15.49
C THR A 263 -18.07 8.71 14.47
N TYR A 264 -16.93 8.27 13.92
CA TYR A 264 -16.92 7.17 12.95
C TYR A 264 -17.28 5.82 13.58
N ILE A 265 -16.85 5.57 14.82
CA ILE A 265 -17.21 4.34 15.55
C ILE A 265 -18.71 4.28 15.77
N LYS A 266 -19.30 5.35 16.34
CA LYS A 266 -20.73 5.43 16.66
C LYS A 266 -21.61 5.28 15.43
N GLU A 267 -21.24 5.91 14.34
CA GLU A 267 -22.03 5.96 13.11
C GLU A 267 -21.53 4.95 12.05
N ASN A 268 -20.72 3.97 12.45
CA ASN A 268 -20.15 2.95 11.54
C ASN A 268 -19.55 3.56 10.26
N SER A 269 -18.81 4.67 10.39
CA SER A 269 -18.24 5.48 9.28
C SER A 269 -19.30 6.15 8.37
N LEU A 270 -20.57 6.18 8.75
CA LEU A 270 -21.70 6.71 7.97
C LEU A 270 -22.30 7.99 8.56
N TYR A 271 -21.54 8.73 9.37
CA TYR A 271 -21.99 10.02 9.90
C TYR A 271 -22.34 11.01 8.76
N ASN A 272 -21.53 11.06 7.73
CA ASN A 272 -21.78 11.75 6.46
C ASN A 272 -21.75 10.75 5.29
N THR A 273 -22.14 11.17 4.11
CA THR A 273 -22.01 10.34 2.90
C THR A 273 -20.53 10.03 2.65
N PRO A 274 -20.13 8.75 2.72
CA PRO A 274 -18.75 8.36 2.50
C PRO A 274 -18.40 8.31 1.01
N PRO A 275 -17.15 8.12 0.62
CA PRO A 275 -16.75 7.88 -0.78
C PRO A 275 -17.23 6.48 -1.23
N THR A 276 -18.53 6.35 -1.53
CA THR A 276 -19.24 5.08 -1.76
C THR A 276 -18.57 4.20 -2.81
N PHE A 277 -18.21 4.77 -3.97
CA PHE A 277 -17.52 4.04 -5.03
C PHE A 277 -16.10 3.60 -4.59
N GLY A 278 -15.40 4.43 -3.84
CA GLY A 278 -14.08 4.08 -3.31
C GLY A 278 -14.13 2.89 -2.35
N ILE A 279 -15.14 2.84 -1.48
CA ILE A 279 -15.36 1.72 -0.54
C ILE A 279 -15.83 0.47 -1.28
N TYR A 280 -16.66 0.62 -2.34
CA TYR A 280 -17.03 -0.49 -3.21
C TYR A 280 -15.81 -1.14 -3.87
N ILE A 281 -14.92 -0.34 -4.46
CA ILE A 281 -13.68 -0.89 -5.04
C ILE A 281 -12.79 -1.52 -3.97
N LEU A 282 -12.71 -0.95 -2.76
CA LEU A 282 -11.99 -1.55 -1.64
C LEU A 282 -12.60 -2.92 -1.25
N ALA A 283 -13.92 -3.05 -1.23
CA ALA A 283 -14.59 -4.33 -0.98
C ALA A 283 -14.20 -5.38 -2.05
N LEU A 284 -14.19 -4.99 -3.32
CA LEU A 284 -13.76 -5.88 -4.41
C LEU A 284 -12.27 -6.29 -4.30
N VAL A 285 -11.39 -5.33 -3.99
CA VAL A 285 -9.94 -5.59 -3.81
C VAL A 285 -9.70 -6.54 -2.63
N THR A 286 -10.35 -6.29 -1.50
CA THR A 286 -10.20 -7.15 -0.31
C THR A 286 -10.81 -8.55 -0.52
N ARG A 287 -11.91 -8.67 -1.27
CA ARG A 287 -12.46 -9.95 -1.72
C ARG A 287 -11.47 -10.70 -2.61
N TRP A 288 -10.83 -9.99 -3.56
CA TRP A 288 -9.77 -10.55 -4.40
C TRP A 288 -8.59 -11.06 -3.56
N MET A 289 -8.15 -10.32 -2.53
CA MET A 289 -7.10 -10.76 -1.62
C MET A 289 -7.49 -12.01 -0.82
N LEU A 290 -8.72 -12.08 -0.31
CA LEU A 290 -9.23 -13.26 0.39
C LEU A 290 -9.26 -14.50 -0.52
N LYS A 291 -9.63 -14.33 -1.78
CA LYS A 291 -9.64 -15.42 -2.79
C LYS A 291 -8.24 -15.98 -3.07
N LEU A 292 -7.22 -15.12 -3.09
CA LEU A 292 -5.82 -15.53 -3.25
C LEU A 292 -5.25 -16.13 -1.96
N GLY A 293 -5.69 -15.66 -0.81
CA GLY A 293 -5.14 -15.99 0.49
C GLY A 293 -3.93 -15.13 0.89
N PRO A 294 -3.89 -14.64 2.14
CA PRO A 294 -2.83 -13.73 2.62
C PRO A 294 -1.41 -14.32 2.51
N GLU A 295 -1.24 -15.59 2.81
CA GLU A 295 0.06 -16.28 2.76
C GLU A 295 0.57 -16.42 1.32
N ALA A 296 -0.31 -16.78 0.38
CA ALA A 296 0.04 -16.87 -1.05
C ALA A 296 0.41 -15.49 -1.62
N LEU A 297 -0.35 -14.47 -1.24
CA LEU A 297 -0.09 -13.08 -1.63
C LEU A 297 1.26 -12.59 -1.09
N TYR A 298 1.56 -12.88 0.19
CA TYR A 298 2.86 -12.55 0.78
C TYR A 298 4.01 -13.25 0.06
N LYS A 299 3.90 -14.56 -0.19
CA LYS A 299 4.91 -15.32 -0.95
C LYS A 299 5.15 -14.71 -2.33
N GLN A 300 4.09 -14.31 -3.03
CA GLN A 300 4.19 -13.64 -4.32
C GLN A 300 4.90 -12.28 -4.21
N ASN A 301 4.61 -11.49 -3.18
CA ASN A 301 5.26 -10.20 -2.94
C ASN A 301 6.77 -10.35 -2.69
N VAL A 302 7.15 -11.31 -1.85
CA VAL A 302 8.57 -11.62 -1.59
C VAL A 302 9.29 -12.08 -2.86
N ASP A 303 8.68 -12.96 -3.65
CA ASP A 303 9.25 -13.43 -4.93
C ASP A 303 9.43 -12.27 -5.93
N LYS A 304 8.44 -11.40 -6.09
CA LYS A 304 8.53 -10.20 -6.93
C LYS A 304 9.71 -9.30 -6.53
N ALA A 305 9.82 -9.00 -5.22
CA ALA A 305 10.90 -8.16 -4.71
C ALA A 305 12.27 -8.83 -4.87
N ALA A 306 12.37 -10.12 -4.56
CA ALA A 306 13.60 -10.87 -4.66
C ALA A 306 14.18 -10.88 -6.09
N ARG A 307 13.34 -10.97 -7.13
CA ARG A 307 13.78 -10.91 -8.54
C ARG A 307 14.47 -9.60 -8.88
N ILE A 308 13.91 -8.47 -8.47
CA ILE A 308 14.52 -7.15 -8.73
C ILE A 308 15.79 -6.99 -7.88
N TYR A 309 15.76 -7.36 -6.60
CA TYR A 309 16.95 -7.26 -5.74
C TYR A 309 18.09 -8.17 -6.22
N ALA A 310 17.79 -9.35 -6.74
CA ALA A 310 18.81 -10.22 -7.34
C ALA A 310 19.48 -9.54 -8.56
N ALA A 311 18.71 -8.86 -9.40
CA ALA A 311 19.27 -8.09 -10.51
C ALA A 311 20.15 -6.93 -10.03
N LEU A 312 19.72 -6.21 -8.98
CA LEU A 312 20.51 -5.12 -8.39
C LEU A 312 21.81 -5.64 -7.74
N ASP A 313 21.72 -6.72 -6.97
CA ASP A 313 22.87 -7.25 -6.21
C ASP A 313 23.92 -7.96 -7.08
N SER A 314 23.53 -8.42 -8.28
CA SER A 314 24.45 -9.04 -9.24
C SER A 314 25.14 -8.04 -10.19
N SER A 315 24.83 -6.75 -10.08
CA SER A 315 25.29 -5.69 -10.99
C SER A 315 26.14 -4.66 -10.24
N ALA A 316 27.21 -4.18 -10.86
CA ALA A 316 27.95 -3.01 -10.42
C ALA A 316 27.36 -1.69 -10.96
N PHE A 317 26.53 -1.78 -11.99
CA PHE A 317 25.89 -0.64 -12.65
C PHE A 317 24.69 -0.07 -11.87
N TYR A 318 23.95 -0.94 -11.17
CA TYR A 318 22.80 -0.55 -10.37
C TYR A 318 23.14 -0.54 -8.88
N LYS A 319 22.77 0.53 -8.17
CA LYS A 319 22.99 0.64 -6.72
C LYS A 319 21.68 0.77 -5.97
N GLY A 320 21.27 -0.28 -5.26
CA GLY A 320 20.14 -0.22 -4.33
C GLY A 320 20.38 0.81 -3.23
N THR A 321 19.34 1.57 -2.86
CA THR A 321 19.47 2.67 -1.89
C THR A 321 19.23 2.25 -0.45
N ALA A 322 18.56 1.11 -0.22
CA ALA A 322 18.24 0.62 1.12
C ALA A 322 19.20 -0.47 1.59
N VAL A 323 19.53 -0.47 2.88
CA VAL A 323 20.25 -1.55 3.55
C VAL A 323 19.51 -2.87 3.38
N LYS A 324 20.21 -3.96 3.03
CA LYS A 324 19.60 -5.25 2.70
C LYS A 324 18.58 -5.75 3.71
N GLU A 325 18.88 -5.62 4.98
CA GLU A 325 18.03 -6.03 6.11
C GLU A 325 16.66 -5.32 6.11
N PHE A 326 16.62 -4.06 5.67
CA PHE A 326 15.43 -3.20 5.71
C PHE A 326 14.79 -2.95 4.33
N ARG A 327 15.21 -3.66 3.29
CA ARG A 327 14.64 -3.51 1.94
C ARG A 327 13.15 -3.74 1.91
N SER A 328 12.44 -2.83 1.26
CA SER A 328 10.99 -2.93 1.07
C SER A 328 10.62 -4.02 0.06
N ASP A 329 9.60 -4.83 0.38
CA ASP A 329 9.00 -5.77 -0.58
C ASP A 329 7.99 -5.07 -1.51
N MET A 330 7.67 -3.79 -1.23
CA MET A 330 6.67 -3.01 -1.97
C MET A 330 7.25 -1.92 -2.87
N ASN A 331 8.37 -1.30 -2.44
CA ASN A 331 8.97 -0.15 -3.12
C ASN A 331 10.47 -0.34 -3.23
N ILE A 332 10.94 -0.74 -4.38
CA ILE A 332 12.36 -0.95 -4.66
C ILE A 332 12.95 0.33 -5.24
N THR A 333 13.96 0.87 -4.58
CA THR A 333 14.64 2.11 -4.96
C THR A 333 16.10 1.86 -5.31
N PHE A 334 16.58 2.44 -6.40
CA PHE A 334 17.96 2.29 -6.85
C PHE A 334 18.43 3.47 -7.70
N ARG A 335 19.75 3.59 -7.82
CA ARG A 335 20.43 4.60 -8.63
C ARG A 335 21.18 3.94 -9.79
N LEU A 336 21.39 4.71 -10.84
CA LEU A 336 22.31 4.42 -11.91
C LEU A 336 23.58 5.30 -11.76
N PRO A 337 24.66 5.07 -12.55
CA PRO A 337 25.90 5.82 -12.42
C PRO A 337 25.75 7.34 -12.60
N SER A 338 24.76 7.80 -13.33
CA SER A 338 24.47 9.22 -13.51
C SER A 338 22.98 9.50 -13.68
N GLU A 339 22.56 10.74 -13.37
CA GLU A 339 21.17 11.20 -13.55
C GLU A 339 20.75 11.16 -15.04
N ALA A 340 21.66 11.43 -15.97
CA ALA A 340 21.41 11.31 -17.41
C ALA A 340 21.06 9.87 -17.82
N LEU A 341 21.70 8.87 -17.21
CA LEU A 341 21.37 7.46 -17.41
C LEU A 341 20.00 7.11 -16.76
N GLU A 342 19.69 7.68 -15.60
CA GLU A 342 18.37 7.50 -14.96
C GLU A 342 17.24 8.05 -15.84
N GLU A 343 17.42 9.23 -16.42
CA GLU A 343 16.44 9.82 -17.34
C GLU A 343 16.25 8.97 -18.61
N THR A 344 17.37 8.48 -19.18
CA THR A 344 17.36 7.60 -20.34
C THR A 344 16.66 6.28 -20.01
N PHE A 345 16.96 5.67 -18.86
CA PHE A 345 16.32 4.46 -18.36
C PHE A 345 14.80 4.61 -18.26
N ILE A 346 14.34 5.70 -17.63
CA ILE A 346 12.90 5.99 -17.45
C ILE A 346 12.22 6.17 -18.81
N LYS A 347 12.86 6.92 -19.72
CA LYS A 347 12.33 7.19 -21.06
C LYS A 347 12.21 5.90 -21.88
N ASP A 348 13.22 5.06 -21.88
CA ASP A 348 13.25 3.83 -22.67
C ASP A 348 12.32 2.76 -22.08
N ALA A 349 12.30 2.59 -20.74
CA ALA A 349 11.32 1.76 -20.06
C ALA A 349 9.88 2.19 -20.39
N SER A 350 9.63 3.51 -20.42
CA SER A 350 8.31 4.05 -20.76
C SER A 350 7.85 3.72 -22.18
N LYS A 351 8.79 3.65 -23.18
CA LYS A 351 8.48 3.22 -24.56
C LYS A 351 8.06 1.74 -24.61
N LEU A 352 8.58 0.93 -23.68
CA LEU A 352 8.27 -0.49 -23.55
C LEU A 352 7.01 -0.76 -22.68
N GLY A 353 6.24 0.29 -22.35
CA GLY A 353 5.02 0.14 -21.56
C GLY A 353 5.24 0.07 -20.04
N MET A 354 6.45 0.29 -19.53
CA MET A 354 6.75 0.37 -18.10
C MET A 354 6.67 1.82 -17.64
N LYS A 355 5.60 2.19 -16.93
CA LYS A 355 5.30 3.56 -16.49
C LYS A 355 5.52 3.74 -14.99
N GLY A 356 5.82 4.97 -14.55
CA GLY A 356 5.89 5.33 -13.13
C GLY A 356 7.20 4.96 -12.43
N LEU A 357 8.27 4.66 -13.15
CA LEU A 357 9.57 4.28 -12.60
C LEU A 357 10.40 5.45 -12.05
N LYS A 358 10.05 6.70 -12.35
CA LYS A 358 10.78 7.88 -11.84
C LYS A 358 10.73 7.90 -10.32
N GLY A 359 11.89 8.05 -9.67
CA GLY A 359 11.99 8.24 -8.23
C GLY A 359 11.32 9.53 -7.74
N HIS A 360 11.18 9.68 -6.43
CA HIS A 360 10.60 10.90 -5.86
C HIS A 360 11.51 12.10 -6.12
N ARG A 361 10.92 13.27 -6.36
CA ARG A 361 11.65 14.52 -6.66
C ARG A 361 12.73 14.88 -5.62
N ASP A 362 12.52 14.48 -4.37
CA ASP A 362 13.44 14.82 -3.26
C ASP A 362 14.66 13.89 -3.18
N VAL A 363 14.63 12.72 -3.84
CA VAL A 363 15.71 11.70 -3.77
C VAL A 363 16.24 11.29 -5.15
N GLY A 364 15.49 11.54 -6.22
CA GLY A 364 15.85 11.14 -7.58
C GLY A 364 15.82 9.63 -7.79
N GLY A 365 16.59 9.16 -8.77
CA GLY A 365 16.75 7.74 -9.06
C GLY A 365 15.54 7.05 -9.67
N ILE A 366 15.50 5.75 -9.51
CA ILE A 366 14.44 4.87 -9.98
C ILE A 366 13.69 4.32 -8.78
N ARG A 367 12.34 4.22 -8.89
CA ARG A 367 11.51 3.53 -7.91
C ARG A 367 10.52 2.62 -8.62
N ALA A 368 10.65 1.33 -8.40
CA ALA A 368 9.70 0.32 -8.82
C ALA A 368 8.74 -0.01 -7.66
N SER A 369 7.50 0.46 -7.73
CA SER A 369 6.45 0.11 -6.77
C SER A 369 5.68 -1.09 -7.28
N ILE A 370 5.77 -2.22 -6.55
CA ILE A 370 5.28 -3.54 -6.97
C ILE A 370 4.24 -4.10 -5.98
N TYR A 371 3.30 -3.26 -5.60
CA TYR A 371 2.24 -3.60 -4.64
C TYR A 371 1.54 -4.92 -4.93
N ASN A 372 0.61 -5.31 -4.07
CA ASN A 372 -0.08 -6.61 -4.13
C ASN A 372 -0.60 -6.96 -5.53
N ALA A 373 -1.28 -6.02 -6.19
CA ALA A 373 -1.88 -6.22 -7.50
C ALA A 373 -0.89 -6.14 -8.68
N PHE A 374 0.38 -5.80 -8.43
CA PHE A 374 1.36 -5.68 -9.51
C PHE A 374 1.72 -7.07 -10.07
N PRO A 375 1.60 -7.29 -11.39
CA PRO A 375 1.78 -8.59 -12.01
C PRO A 375 3.26 -9.01 -12.03
N VAL A 376 3.52 -10.30 -11.78
CA VAL A 376 4.88 -10.89 -11.87
C VAL A 376 5.52 -10.65 -13.24
N ALA A 377 4.74 -10.75 -14.32
CA ALA A 377 5.21 -10.48 -15.68
C ALA A 377 5.81 -9.06 -15.85
N GLY A 378 5.29 -8.06 -15.11
CA GLY A 378 5.85 -6.71 -15.11
C GLY A 378 7.21 -6.63 -14.40
N VAL A 379 7.40 -7.43 -13.35
CA VAL A 379 8.69 -7.58 -12.66
C VAL A 379 9.72 -8.24 -13.61
N ASP A 380 9.33 -9.31 -14.27
CA ASP A 380 10.19 -10.02 -15.23
C ASP A 380 10.59 -9.12 -16.40
N ALA A 381 9.63 -8.32 -16.92
CA ALA A 381 9.90 -7.33 -17.96
C ALA A 381 10.92 -6.27 -17.50
N LEU A 382 10.78 -5.76 -16.26
CA LEU A 382 11.72 -4.80 -15.70
C LEU A 382 13.14 -5.41 -15.56
N VAL A 383 13.23 -6.63 -15.00
CA VAL A 383 14.52 -7.32 -14.82
C VAL A 383 15.21 -7.60 -16.16
N ALA A 384 14.45 -8.03 -17.17
CA ALA A 384 14.98 -8.23 -18.53
C ALA A 384 15.48 -6.90 -19.13
N PHE A 385 14.69 -5.83 -18.99
CA PHE A 385 15.06 -4.49 -19.44
C PHE A 385 16.33 -3.98 -18.73
N MET A 386 16.45 -4.17 -17.42
CA MET A 386 17.64 -3.79 -16.65
C MET A 386 18.90 -4.44 -17.23
N LYS A 387 18.88 -5.75 -17.50
CA LYS A 387 20.02 -6.48 -18.07
C LYS A 387 20.43 -5.94 -19.43
N GLU A 388 19.47 -5.70 -20.31
CA GLU A 388 19.74 -5.17 -21.66
C GLU A 388 20.23 -3.71 -21.62
N PHE A 389 19.67 -2.90 -20.69
CA PHE A 389 20.08 -1.51 -20.53
C PHE A 389 21.52 -1.41 -20.01
N GLU A 390 21.89 -2.22 -19.02
CA GLU A 390 23.25 -2.31 -18.49
C GLU A 390 24.22 -2.74 -19.59
N LYS A 391 23.93 -3.81 -20.34
CA LYS A 391 24.76 -4.28 -21.44
C LYS A 391 25.06 -3.21 -22.51
N LYS A 392 24.14 -2.27 -22.71
CA LYS A 392 24.22 -1.19 -23.69
C LYS A 392 24.96 0.04 -23.18
N ASN A 393 24.94 0.31 -21.88
CA ASN A 393 25.31 1.61 -21.28
C ASN A 393 26.34 1.47 -20.14
N GLY A 394 26.67 0.23 -19.72
CA GLY A 394 27.61 -0.12 -18.66
C GLY A 394 29.03 -0.40 -19.10
#